data_4dbe5f1acd26d00e1a885b22f37a3dec
#
_entry.id   4dbe5f1acd26d00e1a885b22f37a3dec
#
_cell.length_a   1.000
_cell.length_b   1.000
_cell.length_c   1.000
_cell.angle_alpha   90.00
_cell.angle_beta   90.00
_cell.angle_gamma   90.00
#
_symmetry.space_group_name_H-M   'P 1'
#
loop_
_entity.id
_entity.type
_entity.pdbx_description
1 polymer ?
#
loop_
_entity_poly.entity_id
_entity_poly.type
_entity_poly.pdbx_seq_one_letter_code
_entity_poly.pdbx_strand_id
1 'polypeptide(L)'
;MTGLQGRSSGGRKNPYYIRRDGHLVAFTLQLAKPTAEENGFFNDNFGTPSTARISVLRRGDTRKTRLSYRLIRQSETFELDRYFGSRPTFVFDEPIPVKEGNWIAITVPTWAPLLSTNLARTNWWRSSRAKGSCEPPKSLRQFAMEDLRDVNVFGCTYHGARLLYTVTYVPSNRVSNPDAGS
;
A
#
# COMPACT_ATOMS: atom_id res chain seq x y z
N MET A 1 3.38 -9.12 0.08
CA MET A 1 2.05 -8.81 -0.53
C MET A 1 1.90 -7.31 -0.71
N THR A 2 1.33 -6.84 -1.82
CA THR A 2 1.00 -5.43 -2.00
C THR A 2 -0.48 -5.22 -1.75
N GLY A 3 -0.82 -4.25 -0.90
CA GLY A 3 -2.18 -3.95 -0.45
C GLY A 3 -2.63 -2.53 -0.84
N LEU A 4 -3.83 -2.44 -1.42
CA LEU A 4 -4.45 -1.18 -1.83
C LEU A 4 -5.72 -0.93 -1.03
N GLN A 5 -5.76 0.14 -0.22
CA GLN A 5 -6.95 0.53 0.51
C GLN A 5 -7.99 1.13 -0.43
N GLY A 6 -9.12 0.46 -0.57
CA GLY A 6 -10.17 0.90 -1.48
C GLY A 6 -11.18 1.85 -0.85
N ARG A 7 -11.52 1.63 0.43
CA ARG A 7 -12.42 2.50 1.18
C ARG A 7 -12.04 2.52 2.66
N SER A 8 -11.96 3.70 3.25
CA SER A 8 -11.66 3.90 4.65
C SER A 8 -12.93 4.18 5.49
N SER A 9 -12.80 4.14 6.80
CA SER A 9 -13.80 4.66 7.74
C SER A 9 -14.18 6.10 7.38
N GLY A 10 -15.43 6.47 7.55
CA GLY A 10 -15.95 7.76 7.07
C GLY A 10 -16.38 7.76 5.60
N GLY A 11 -16.36 6.61 4.94
CA GLY A 11 -16.92 6.45 3.59
C GLY A 11 -16.07 6.98 2.44
N ARG A 12 -14.86 7.48 2.71
CA ARG A 12 -13.96 8.00 1.66
C ARG A 12 -13.54 6.87 0.72
N LYS A 13 -13.94 7.00 -0.54
CA LYS A 13 -13.54 6.08 -1.62
C LYS A 13 -12.15 6.45 -2.12
N ASN A 14 -11.36 5.42 -2.44
CA ASN A 14 -10.04 5.58 -3.06
C ASN A 14 -9.17 6.62 -2.33
N PRO A 15 -8.93 6.46 -1.02
CA PRO A 15 -8.24 7.47 -0.22
C PRO A 15 -6.82 7.75 -0.69
N TYR A 16 -6.24 6.81 -1.42
CA TYR A 16 -4.85 6.88 -1.91
C TYR A 16 -4.74 7.03 -3.43
N TYR A 17 -5.80 7.51 -4.08
CA TYR A 17 -5.75 7.95 -5.47
C TYR A 17 -5.20 9.37 -5.56
N ILE A 18 -4.15 9.57 -6.33
CA ILE A 18 -3.50 10.86 -6.55
C ILE A 18 -4.32 11.70 -7.54
N ARG A 19 -4.77 12.86 -7.08
CA ARG A 19 -5.65 13.79 -7.84
C ARG A 19 -4.90 14.94 -8.52
N ARG A 20 -3.61 15.10 -8.23
CA ARG A 20 -2.73 16.12 -8.76
C ARG A 20 -1.28 15.65 -8.66
N ASP A 21 -0.43 16.13 -9.55
CA ASP A 21 1.02 15.87 -9.48
C ASP A 21 1.63 16.37 -8.18
N GLY A 22 2.65 15.70 -7.70
CA GLY A 22 3.33 16.04 -6.46
C GLY A 22 4.37 15.01 -6.06
N HIS A 23 4.71 15.00 -4.77
CA HIS A 23 5.71 14.10 -4.21
C HIS A 23 5.18 13.45 -2.92
N LEU A 24 5.51 12.19 -2.72
CA LEU A 24 5.41 11.54 -1.41
C LEU A 24 6.75 11.76 -0.70
N VAL A 25 6.70 12.15 0.58
CA VAL A 25 7.92 12.46 1.37
C VAL A 25 8.08 11.57 2.59
N ALA A 26 7.00 10.94 3.06
CA ALA A 26 7.02 10.05 4.21
C ALA A 26 5.79 9.15 4.22
N PHE A 27 5.81 8.13 5.07
CA PHE A 27 4.61 7.39 5.43
C PHE A 27 4.62 7.04 6.92
N THR A 28 3.43 6.86 7.48
CA THR A 28 3.24 6.48 8.88
C THR A 28 2.51 5.14 8.92
N LEU A 29 2.97 4.23 9.75
CA LEU A 29 2.31 2.97 10.06
C LEU A 29 1.74 3.01 11.48
N GLN A 30 0.65 2.30 11.71
CA GLN A 30 0.23 1.92 13.06
C GLN A 30 0.44 0.41 13.19
N LEU A 31 1.43 0.03 13.98
CA LEU A 31 1.86 -1.36 14.15
C LEU A 31 1.28 -1.92 15.47
N ALA A 32 0.63 -3.07 15.37
CA ALA A 32 0.31 -3.85 16.57
C ALA A 32 1.60 -4.40 17.20
N LYS A 33 1.52 -4.83 18.45
CA LYS A 33 2.60 -5.53 19.14
C LYS A 33 2.28 -7.03 19.13
N PRO A 34 2.92 -7.81 18.26
CA PRO A 34 2.72 -9.26 18.25
C PRO A 34 3.28 -9.88 19.54
N THR A 35 2.69 -10.99 19.96
CA THR A 35 3.26 -11.85 21.00
C THR A 35 4.54 -12.52 20.48
N ALA A 36 5.32 -13.12 21.39
CA ALA A 36 6.51 -13.87 20.99
C ALA A 36 6.17 -15.05 20.07
N GLU A 37 5.04 -15.73 20.34
CA GLU A 37 4.54 -16.84 19.53
C GLU A 37 4.12 -16.38 18.14
N GLU A 38 3.33 -15.30 18.03
CA GLU A 38 2.95 -14.72 16.74
C GLU A 38 4.16 -14.25 15.94
N ASN A 39 5.13 -13.64 16.60
CA ASN A 39 6.36 -13.18 15.97
C ASN A 39 7.16 -14.36 15.39
N GLY A 40 7.34 -15.43 16.18
CA GLY A 40 7.96 -16.69 15.71
C GLY A 40 7.22 -17.26 14.51
N PHE A 41 5.89 -17.43 14.63
CA PHE A 41 5.08 -17.94 13.54
C PHE A 41 5.22 -17.13 12.23
N PHE A 42 5.18 -15.79 12.31
CA PHE A 42 5.28 -14.95 11.13
C PHE A 42 6.70 -14.98 10.53
N ASN A 43 7.73 -14.97 11.35
CA ASN A 43 9.12 -15.08 10.89
C ASN A 43 9.38 -16.39 10.15
N ASP A 44 8.91 -17.52 10.70
CA ASP A 44 9.12 -18.85 10.12
C ASP A 44 8.36 -19.03 8.79
N ASN A 45 7.20 -18.40 8.65
CA ASN A 45 6.33 -18.59 7.48
C ASN A 45 6.49 -17.52 6.40
N PHE A 46 6.91 -16.31 6.75
CA PHE A 46 6.95 -15.17 5.82
C PHE A 46 8.33 -14.50 5.71
N GLY A 47 9.27 -14.91 6.55
CA GLY A 47 10.62 -14.38 6.57
C GLY A 47 10.83 -13.25 7.58
N THR A 48 12.09 -12.98 7.86
CA THR A 48 12.56 -11.97 8.82
C THR A 48 13.61 -11.08 8.14
N PRO A 49 13.76 -9.79 8.51
CA PRO A 49 12.92 -9.02 9.45
C PRO A 49 11.52 -8.71 8.89
N SER A 50 10.60 -8.27 9.76
CA SER A 50 9.33 -7.66 9.34
C SER A 50 9.61 -6.39 8.54
N THR A 51 9.02 -6.26 7.35
CA THR A 51 9.36 -5.16 6.43
C THR A 51 8.15 -4.56 5.72
N ALA A 52 8.24 -3.27 5.40
CA ALA A 52 7.28 -2.60 4.54
C ALA A 52 7.92 -1.49 3.69
N ARG A 53 7.26 -1.14 2.59
CA ARG A 53 7.58 0.01 1.73
C ARG A 53 6.33 0.56 1.06
N ILE A 54 6.41 1.79 0.57
CA ILE A 54 5.36 2.40 -0.22
C ILE A 54 5.59 2.10 -1.70
N SER A 55 4.51 1.74 -2.39
CA SER A 55 4.49 1.48 -3.83
C SER A 55 3.56 2.46 -4.54
N VAL A 56 4.04 3.02 -5.64
CA VAL A 56 3.27 3.86 -6.55
C VAL A 56 2.84 3.01 -7.74
N LEU A 57 1.55 2.93 -7.94
CA LEU A 57 0.94 2.05 -8.93
C LEU A 57 0.23 2.84 -10.01
N ARG A 58 0.25 2.33 -11.25
CA ARG A 58 -0.59 2.77 -12.36
C ARG A 58 -1.62 1.70 -12.68
N ARG A 59 -2.87 2.09 -12.67
CA ARG A 59 -3.99 1.20 -12.99
C ARG A 59 -4.12 1.01 -14.51
N GLY A 60 -4.54 -0.17 -14.95
CA GLY A 60 -4.90 -0.42 -16.35
C GLY A 60 -6.16 0.34 -16.78
N ASP A 61 -6.17 0.81 -18.02
CA ASP A 61 -7.13 1.80 -18.54
C ASP A 61 -8.39 1.15 -19.13
N THR A 62 -8.37 -0.15 -19.43
CA THR A 62 -9.49 -0.84 -20.05
C THR A 62 -10.38 -1.55 -19.02
N ARG A 63 -11.62 -1.90 -19.41
CA ARG A 63 -12.53 -2.70 -18.58
C ARG A 63 -11.90 -4.05 -18.19
N LYS A 64 -11.08 -4.66 -19.06
CA LYS A 64 -10.41 -5.94 -18.80
C LYS A 64 -9.26 -5.78 -17.80
N THR A 65 -8.54 -4.66 -17.83
CA THR A 65 -7.35 -4.39 -17.02
C THR A 65 -7.62 -3.51 -15.79
N ARG A 66 -8.87 -3.13 -15.52
CA ARG A 66 -9.24 -2.22 -14.41
C ARG A 66 -8.86 -2.71 -13.00
N LEU A 67 -8.53 -3.98 -12.84
CA LEU A 67 -8.01 -4.55 -11.60
C LEU A 67 -6.53 -4.87 -11.68
N SER A 68 -5.89 -4.63 -12.82
CA SER A 68 -4.45 -4.79 -13.00
C SER A 68 -3.75 -3.47 -12.66
N TYR A 69 -2.68 -3.56 -11.91
CA TYR A 69 -1.86 -2.41 -11.54
C TYR A 69 -0.41 -2.70 -11.84
N ARG A 70 0.27 -1.71 -12.39
CA ARG A 70 1.71 -1.75 -12.68
C ARG A 70 2.45 -0.98 -11.60
N LEU A 71 3.52 -1.57 -11.06
CA LEU A 71 4.45 -0.90 -10.18
C LEU A 71 5.31 0.07 -10.99
N ILE A 72 5.25 1.37 -10.68
CA ILE A 72 6.00 2.41 -11.40
C ILE A 72 7.09 3.07 -10.57
N ARG A 73 6.92 3.13 -9.26
CA ARG A 73 7.92 3.60 -8.28
C ARG A 73 7.67 2.94 -6.93
N GLN A 74 8.69 2.93 -6.11
CA GLN A 74 8.61 2.45 -4.72
C GLN A 74 9.62 3.20 -3.86
N SER A 75 9.36 3.24 -2.54
CA SER A 75 10.35 3.67 -1.56
C SER A 75 11.40 2.58 -1.33
N GLU A 76 12.43 2.92 -0.60
CA GLU A 76 13.27 1.96 0.10
C GLU A 76 12.42 1.06 1.02
N THR A 77 12.98 -0.08 1.42
CA THR A 77 12.34 -1.02 2.34
C THR A 77 12.75 -0.70 3.78
N PHE A 78 11.78 -0.58 4.67
CA PHE A 78 11.98 -0.28 6.08
C PHE A 78 11.76 -1.52 6.94
N GLU A 79 12.68 -1.76 7.87
CA GLU A 79 12.55 -2.78 8.92
C GLU A 79 11.67 -2.27 10.05
N LEU A 80 10.75 -3.12 10.53
CA LEU A 80 9.66 -2.72 11.43
C LEU A 80 9.79 -3.26 12.85
N ASP A 81 10.59 -4.28 13.09
CA ASP A 81 10.61 -5.04 14.35
C ASP A 81 10.76 -4.15 15.60
N ARG A 82 11.66 -3.16 15.55
CA ARG A 82 11.88 -2.22 16.66
C ARG A 82 10.74 -1.23 16.92
N TYR A 83 9.75 -1.20 16.04
CA TYR A 83 8.62 -0.26 16.12
C TYR A 83 7.29 -0.94 16.47
N PHE A 84 7.29 -2.24 16.76
CA PHE A 84 6.07 -2.94 17.13
C PHE A 84 5.37 -2.32 18.35
N GLY A 85 4.05 -2.19 18.27
CA GLY A 85 3.23 -1.53 19.28
C GLY A 85 3.26 0.00 19.24
N SER A 86 3.86 0.60 18.18
CA SER A 86 3.98 2.05 18.05
C SER A 86 3.43 2.58 16.73
N ARG A 87 3.54 3.89 16.53
CA ARG A 87 3.12 4.58 15.31
C ARG A 87 4.28 5.36 14.69
N PRO A 88 5.25 4.67 14.09
CA PRO A 88 6.41 5.31 13.46
C PRO A 88 6.04 6.05 12.18
N THR A 89 6.76 7.14 11.90
CA THR A 89 6.80 7.81 10.60
C THR A 89 8.18 7.60 9.99
N PHE A 90 8.18 7.09 8.77
CA PHE A 90 9.36 6.85 7.96
C PHE A 90 9.45 7.94 6.89
N VAL A 91 10.54 8.71 6.91
CA VAL A 91 10.84 9.72 5.89
C VAL A 91 11.63 9.03 4.79
N PHE A 92 11.29 9.31 3.54
CA PHE A 92 12.02 8.76 2.40
C PHE A 92 13.35 9.47 2.20
N ASP A 93 14.38 8.73 1.82
CA ASP A 93 15.70 9.31 1.48
C ASP A 93 15.56 10.32 0.35
N GLU A 94 14.71 10.00 -0.64
CA GLU A 94 14.36 10.91 -1.72
C GLU A 94 12.84 11.02 -1.89
N PRO A 95 12.28 12.23 -2.11
CA PRO A 95 10.87 12.40 -2.42
C PRO A 95 10.45 11.62 -3.66
N ILE A 96 9.39 10.83 -3.56
CA ILE A 96 8.90 9.99 -4.66
C ILE A 96 7.93 10.80 -5.52
N PRO A 97 8.27 11.14 -6.78
CA PRO A 97 7.36 11.87 -7.65
C PRO A 97 6.14 11.03 -8.03
N VAL A 98 4.96 11.62 -7.90
CA VAL A 98 3.68 11.02 -8.28
C VAL A 98 2.91 11.91 -9.23
N LYS A 99 2.17 11.28 -10.14
CA LYS A 99 1.33 11.94 -11.13
C LYS A 99 -0.15 11.73 -10.80
N GLU A 100 -0.99 12.65 -11.27
CA GLU A 100 -2.43 12.42 -11.28
C GLU A 100 -2.75 11.05 -11.92
N GLY A 101 -3.72 10.33 -11.34
CA GLY A 101 -4.05 8.97 -11.77
C GLY A 101 -3.24 7.86 -11.11
N ASN A 102 -2.17 8.18 -10.39
CA ASN A 102 -1.43 7.19 -9.63
C ASN A 102 -2.22 6.71 -8.40
N TRP A 103 -1.90 5.51 -7.96
CA TRP A 103 -2.43 4.89 -6.75
C TRP A 103 -1.29 4.58 -5.81
N ILE A 104 -1.52 4.79 -4.50
CA ILE A 104 -0.52 4.49 -3.49
C ILE A 104 -0.95 3.24 -2.73
N ALA A 105 -0.05 2.28 -2.66
CA ALA A 105 -0.22 1.01 -1.96
C ALA A 105 0.88 0.81 -0.93
N ILE A 106 0.63 -0.06 0.03
CA ILE A 106 1.64 -0.59 0.94
C ILE A 106 2.10 -1.95 0.43
N THR A 107 3.40 -2.13 0.28
CA THR A 107 4.01 -3.44 -0.03
C THR A 107 4.69 -3.98 1.22
N VAL A 108 4.36 -5.22 1.54
CA VAL A 108 4.90 -5.98 2.66
C VAL A 108 5.62 -7.19 2.06
N PRO A 109 6.94 -7.13 1.87
CA PRO A 109 7.74 -8.21 1.30
C PRO A 109 7.73 -9.49 2.16
N THR A 110 7.87 -9.33 3.46
CA THR A 110 7.81 -10.40 4.46
C THR A 110 6.44 -10.38 5.16
N TRP A 111 6.34 -9.77 6.30
CA TRP A 111 5.10 -9.56 7.04
C TRP A 111 5.12 -8.23 7.79
N ALA A 112 3.95 -7.77 8.24
CA ALA A 112 3.84 -6.59 9.07
C ALA A 112 2.51 -6.58 9.84
N PRO A 113 2.50 -6.27 11.16
CA PRO A 113 1.30 -6.26 11.99
C PRO A 113 0.54 -4.93 11.83
N LEU A 114 0.08 -4.62 10.60
CA LEU A 114 -0.55 -3.34 10.23
C LEU A 114 -2.01 -3.48 9.77
N LEU A 115 -2.68 -4.56 10.14
CA LEU A 115 -4.07 -4.82 9.74
C LEU A 115 -5.02 -4.61 10.92
N SER A 116 -6.08 -3.80 10.72
CA SER A 116 -7.22 -3.75 11.62
C SER A 116 -8.39 -4.52 11.02
N THR A 117 -9.02 -5.37 11.82
CA THR A 117 -10.15 -6.22 11.45
C THR A 117 -11.40 -5.88 12.27
N ASN A 118 -12.50 -6.60 12.03
CA ASN A 118 -13.78 -6.41 12.73
C ASN A 118 -14.36 -4.99 12.58
N LEU A 119 -14.08 -4.33 11.48
CA LEU A 119 -14.61 -3.02 11.15
C LEU A 119 -15.93 -3.13 10.35
N ALA A 120 -16.65 -2.02 10.22
CA ALA A 120 -17.80 -1.97 9.34
C ALA A 120 -17.42 -2.41 7.91
N ARG A 121 -18.30 -3.18 7.23
CA ARG A 121 -18.06 -3.73 5.88
C ARG A 121 -17.79 -2.66 4.82
N THR A 122 -18.05 -1.40 5.10
CA THR A 122 -17.69 -0.26 4.26
C THR A 122 -16.18 -0.03 4.19
N ASN A 123 -15.40 -0.55 5.15
CA ASN A 123 -13.95 -0.60 5.05
C ASN A 123 -13.56 -1.81 4.21
N TRP A 124 -12.71 -1.62 3.24
CA TRP A 124 -12.18 -2.73 2.46
C TRP A 124 -10.86 -2.36 1.80
N TRP A 125 -10.06 -3.36 1.56
CA TRP A 125 -8.81 -3.25 0.80
C TRP A 125 -8.68 -4.41 -0.17
N ARG A 126 -7.74 -4.30 -1.11
CA ARG A 126 -7.43 -5.33 -2.09
C ARG A 126 -5.97 -5.72 -2.00
N SER A 127 -5.70 -7.01 -2.21
CA SER A 127 -4.35 -7.52 -2.34
C SER A 127 -3.99 -7.78 -3.80
N SER A 128 -2.68 -7.77 -4.08
CA SER A 128 -2.05 -8.12 -5.36
C SER A 128 -2.14 -9.61 -5.69
N ARG A 129 -3.31 -10.23 -5.42
CA ARG A 129 -3.63 -11.63 -5.72
C ARG A 129 -4.72 -11.72 -6.77
N ALA A 130 -4.59 -12.68 -7.68
CA ALA A 130 -5.64 -12.96 -8.65
C ALA A 130 -6.92 -13.46 -7.96
N LYS A 131 -8.06 -13.24 -8.58
CA LYS A 131 -9.33 -13.84 -8.14
C LYS A 131 -9.21 -15.36 -8.16
N GLY A 132 -9.62 -16.01 -7.08
CA GLY A 132 -9.45 -17.46 -6.88
C GLY A 132 -8.23 -17.85 -6.05
N SER A 133 -7.32 -16.90 -5.76
CA SER A 133 -6.17 -17.11 -4.86
C SER A 133 -6.32 -16.32 -3.56
N CYS A 134 -7.56 -15.99 -3.15
CA CYS A 134 -7.83 -15.12 -2.00
C CYS A 134 -7.76 -15.85 -0.66
N GLU A 135 -8.07 -17.14 -0.65
CA GLU A 135 -7.90 -17.98 0.52
C GLU A 135 -6.41 -18.13 0.85
N PRO A 136 -6.05 -18.34 2.13
CA PRO A 136 -4.68 -18.65 2.49
C PRO A 136 -4.20 -19.85 1.65
N PRO A 137 -3.16 -19.69 0.84
CA PRO A 137 -2.64 -20.82 0.09
C PRO A 137 -2.09 -21.86 1.07
N LYS A 138 -2.10 -23.14 0.68
CA LYS A 138 -1.46 -24.22 1.44
C LYS A 138 0.03 -23.94 1.68
N SER A 139 0.66 -23.17 0.79
CA SER A 139 1.95 -22.53 1.02
C SER A 139 1.73 -21.03 1.24
N LEU A 140 2.25 -20.48 2.33
CA LEU A 140 2.15 -19.06 2.66
C LEU A 140 3.05 -18.23 1.71
N ARG A 141 2.64 -18.11 0.44
CA ARG A 141 3.34 -17.29 -0.54
C ARG A 141 2.92 -15.84 -0.42
N GLN A 142 3.91 -14.98 -0.30
CA GLN A 142 3.72 -13.55 -0.43
C GLN A 142 3.63 -13.16 -1.92
N PHE A 143 2.74 -12.23 -2.22
CA PHE A 143 2.55 -11.68 -3.56
C PHE A 143 2.91 -10.19 -3.55
N ALA A 144 4.10 -9.88 -3.05
CA ALA A 144 4.63 -8.52 -3.09
C ALA A 144 5.01 -8.15 -4.53
N MET A 145 4.71 -6.92 -4.92
CA MET A 145 5.23 -6.35 -6.16
C MET A 145 6.59 -5.75 -5.81
N GLU A 146 7.65 -6.38 -6.28
CA GLU A 146 9.02 -6.05 -5.88
C GLU A 146 9.80 -5.37 -6.99
N ASP A 147 9.57 -5.78 -8.22
CA ASP A 147 10.29 -5.25 -9.37
C ASP A 147 9.50 -4.15 -10.06
N LEU A 148 10.20 -3.07 -10.45
CA LEU A 148 9.62 -2.01 -11.26
C LEU A 148 9.08 -2.60 -12.57
N ARG A 149 7.88 -2.18 -12.94
CA ARG A 149 7.06 -2.66 -14.06
C ARG A 149 6.30 -3.95 -13.82
N ASP A 150 6.43 -4.61 -12.67
CA ASP A 150 5.52 -5.70 -12.28
C ASP A 150 4.06 -5.32 -12.50
N VAL A 151 3.30 -6.26 -13.05
CA VAL A 151 1.85 -6.09 -13.25
C VAL A 151 1.12 -7.20 -12.53
N ASN A 152 0.38 -6.86 -11.49
CA ASN A 152 -0.43 -7.80 -10.75
C ASN A 152 -1.92 -7.43 -10.79
N VAL A 153 -2.76 -8.47 -10.70
CA VAL A 153 -4.21 -8.32 -10.59
C VAL A 153 -4.59 -8.22 -9.12
N PHE A 154 -5.23 -7.12 -8.75
CA PHE A 154 -5.78 -6.89 -7.39
C PHE A 154 -7.20 -7.47 -7.31
N GLY A 155 -7.29 -8.80 -7.43
CA GLY A 155 -8.55 -9.53 -7.54
C GLY A 155 -9.20 -9.88 -6.20
N CYS A 156 -8.44 -9.95 -5.11
CA CYS A 156 -8.94 -10.30 -3.79
C CYS A 156 -9.32 -9.05 -3.00
N THR A 157 -10.58 -9.00 -2.55
CA THR A 157 -11.12 -7.88 -1.75
C THR A 157 -11.47 -8.39 -0.36
N TYR A 158 -10.96 -7.71 0.67
CA TYR A 158 -11.19 -8.03 2.07
C TYR A 158 -12.02 -6.92 2.71
N HIS A 159 -13.25 -7.28 3.11
CA HIS A 159 -14.20 -6.38 3.76
C HIS A 159 -14.07 -6.43 5.28
N GLY A 160 -14.49 -5.36 5.95
CA GLY A 160 -14.41 -5.26 7.41
C GLY A 160 -12.98 -5.14 7.93
N ALA A 161 -12.05 -4.77 7.06
CA ALA A 161 -10.64 -4.67 7.39
C ALA A 161 -9.99 -3.44 6.75
N ARG A 162 -8.93 -2.94 7.38
CA ARG A 162 -8.20 -1.76 6.95
C ARG A 162 -6.70 -1.96 7.13
N LEU A 163 -5.93 -1.55 6.13
CA LEU A 163 -4.48 -1.40 6.22
C LEU A 163 -4.16 -0.09 6.96
N LEU A 164 -3.36 -0.18 8.00
CA LEU A 164 -3.07 0.91 8.93
C LEU A 164 -1.84 1.70 8.51
N TYR A 165 -1.92 2.35 7.34
CA TYR A 165 -0.90 3.26 6.86
C TYR A 165 -1.49 4.59 6.40
N THR A 166 -0.66 5.63 6.41
CA THR A 166 -0.92 6.92 5.77
C THR A 166 0.33 7.38 5.05
N VAL A 167 0.18 8.25 4.05
CA VAL A 167 1.31 8.84 3.33
C VAL A 167 1.27 10.36 3.43
N THR A 168 2.43 10.97 3.58
CA THR A 168 2.60 12.41 3.52
C THR A 168 2.85 12.80 2.07
N TYR A 169 1.90 13.54 1.52
CA TYR A 169 1.89 13.98 0.14
C TYR A 169 1.99 15.49 0.05
N VAL A 170 2.93 15.98 -0.76
CA VAL A 170 3.14 17.40 -1.07
C VAL A 170 2.73 17.63 -2.53
N PRO A 171 1.62 18.32 -2.79
CA PRO A 171 1.20 18.64 -4.16
C PRO A 171 2.15 19.64 -4.81
N SER A 172 2.42 19.47 -6.11
CA SER A 172 3.13 20.47 -6.90
C SER A 172 2.27 21.74 -7.03
N ASN A 173 2.89 22.91 -6.95
CA ASN A 173 2.21 24.16 -7.24
C ASN A 173 1.72 24.17 -8.69
N ARG A 174 0.49 24.63 -8.93
CA ARG A 174 0.09 25.00 -10.28
C ARG A 174 0.91 26.23 -10.63
N VAL A 175 1.82 26.13 -11.57
CA VAL A 175 2.33 27.31 -12.25
C VAL A 175 1.13 27.84 -13.03
N SER A 176 0.47 28.89 -12.52
CA SER A 176 -0.46 29.68 -13.31
C SER A 176 0.39 30.33 -14.39
N ASN A 177 0.20 29.89 -15.63
CA ASN A 177 0.82 30.55 -16.77
C ASN A 177 0.12 31.90 -16.91
N PRO A 178 0.76 33.05 -16.64
CA PRO A 178 0.12 34.35 -16.70
C PRO A 178 -0.19 34.82 -18.15
N ASP A 179 0.26 34.06 -19.17
CA ASP A 179 0.20 34.47 -20.58
C ASP A 179 -0.91 33.78 -21.40
N ALA A 180 -1.95 33.22 -20.77
CA ALA A 180 -3.11 32.67 -21.49
C ALA A 180 -4.25 33.73 -21.64
N GLY A 181 -3.91 34.97 -21.97
CA GLY A 181 -4.85 36.06 -22.13
C GLY A 181 -4.29 37.17 -23.03
N SER A 182 -4.20 36.90 -24.34
CA SER A 182 -4.10 37.96 -25.35
C SER A 182 -4.82 37.49 -26.62
#